data_961e3fc91f0618bbbe6a1a7121d75d35
#
_entry.id   961e3fc91f0618bbbe6a1a7121d75d35
#
_cell.length_a   1.000
_cell.length_b   1.000
_cell.length_c   1.000
_cell.angle_alpha   90.00
_cell.angle_beta   90.00
_cell.angle_gamma   90.00
#
_symmetry.space_group_name_H-M   'P 1'
#
loop_
_entity.id
_entity.type
_entity.pdbx_description
1 polymer ?
#
loop_
_entity_poly.entity_id
_entity_poly.type
_entity_poly.pdbx_seq_one_letter_code
_entity_poly.pdbx_strand_id
1 'polypeptide(L)'
;MPDLLTHVLLAYVLGAAAVWWADTPDRYLPVVLVGAAAPDAMKATVLLEVTAGTAFGVPYSFWGLHTLGGVAILSGLGAVTLAASERHTGFWFLACGGGSHLVLDLFVLRVDGVAPPYLFPVSGWLPPAVNLYTSTDLWTIPVALALALPVLVMRRRAAAG
;
A
#
# COMPACT_ATOMS: atom_id res chain seq x y z
N MET A 1 -0.53 1.17 -12.91
CA MET A 1 -0.09 0.88 -11.53
C MET A 1 1.38 0.55 -11.60
N PRO A 2 2.24 1.20 -10.81
CA PRO A 2 3.62 0.76 -10.71
C PRO A 2 3.63 -0.72 -10.38
N ASP A 3 4.68 -1.41 -10.77
CA ASP A 3 4.76 -2.81 -10.40
C ASP A 3 4.82 -2.94 -8.86
N LEU A 4 4.41 -4.09 -8.37
CA LEU A 4 4.38 -4.38 -6.93
C LEU A 4 5.74 -4.13 -6.27
N LEU A 5 6.84 -4.34 -7.01
CA LEU A 5 8.19 -4.16 -6.49
C LEU A 5 8.46 -2.68 -6.15
N THR A 6 8.07 -1.75 -7.02
CA THR A 6 8.21 -0.30 -6.75
C THR A 6 7.45 0.11 -5.49
N HIS A 7 6.20 -0.35 -5.32
CA HIS A 7 5.41 -0.10 -4.11
C HIS A 7 6.10 -0.63 -2.85
N VAL A 8 6.57 -1.87 -2.90
CA VAL A 8 7.23 -2.51 -1.74
C VAL A 8 8.55 -1.82 -1.40
N LEU A 9 9.36 -1.44 -2.41
CA LEU A 9 10.63 -0.74 -2.18
C LEU A 9 10.42 0.66 -1.56
N LEU A 10 9.45 1.43 -2.06
CA LEU A 10 9.14 2.74 -1.49
C LEU A 10 8.49 2.62 -0.11
N ALA A 11 7.62 1.61 0.10
CA ALA A 11 7.08 1.30 1.41
C ALA A 11 8.18 0.88 2.40
N TYR A 12 9.24 0.22 1.94
CA TYR A 12 10.41 -0.08 2.77
C TYR A 12 11.08 1.20 3.30
N VAL A 13 11.30 2.20 2.43
CA VAL A 13 11.89 3.49 2.82
C VAL A 13 11.00 4.20 3.84
N LEU A 14 9.70 4.30 3.55
CA LEU A 14 8.73 4.93 4.44
C LEU A 14 8.58 4.17 5.76
N GLY A 15 8.53 2.84 5.70
CA GLY A 15 8.47 1.98 6.87
C GLY A 15 9.70 2.10 7.76
N ALA A 16 10.90 2.18 7.17
CA ALA A 16 12.13 2.40 7.92
C ALA A 16 12.12 3.75 8.63
N ALA A 17 11.64 4.81 7.98
CA ALA A 17 11.47 6.13 8.58
C ALA A 17 10.41 6.10 9.69
N ALA A 18 9.27 5.41 9.47
CA ALA A 18 8.21 5.30 10.47
C ALA A 18 8.65 4.53 11.72
N VAL A 19 9.37 3.42 11.56
CA VAL A 19 9.97 2.65 12.66
C VAL A 19 10.93 3.50 13.47
N TRP A 20 11.80 4.24 12.79
CA TRP A 20 12.76 5.12 13.45
C TRP A 20 12.07 6.29 14.17
N TRP A 21 11.11 6.95 13.53
CA TRP A 21 10.41 8.10 14.10
C TRP A 21 9.51 7.73 15.27
N ALA A 22 8.83 6.58 15.20
CA ALA A 22 7.94 6.09 16.26
C ALA A 22 8.66 5.32 17.37
N ASP A 23 10.00 5.21 17.30
CA ASP A 23 10.83 4.43 18.24
C ASP A 23 10.28 3.00 18.46
N THR A 24 9.90 2.37 17.37
CA THR A 24 9.29 1.03 17.38
C THR A 24 10.28 -0.05 16.92
N PRO A 25 10.11 -1.30 17.37
CA PRO A 25 10.97 -2.40 16.93
C PRO A 25 10.93 -2.66 15.43
N ASP A 26 12.06 -3.06 14.84
CA ASP A 26 12.24 -3.36 13.43
C ASP A 26 11.31 -4.45 12.88
N ARG A 27 10.74 -5.28 13.75
CA ARG A 27 9.74 -6.31 13.37
C ARG A 27 8.48 -5.73 12.72
N TYR A 28 8.20 -4.43 12.88
CA TYR A 28 7.09 -3.77 12.20
C TYR A 28 7.39 -3.37 10.75
N LEU A 29 8.64 -3.38 10.33
CA LEU A 29 8.99 -3.08 8.94
C LEU A 29 8.35 -4.05 7.92
N PRO A 30 8.41 -5.38 8.09
CA PRO A 30 7.68 -6.30 7.23
C PRO A 30 6.16 -6.04 7.22
N VAL A 31 5.60 -5.55 8.34
CA VAL A 31 4.16 -5.24 8.45
C VAL A 31 3.77 -4.11 7.50
N VAL A 32 4.62 -3.06 7.37
CA VAL A 32 4.42 -1.99 6.37
C VAL A 32 4.44 -2.55 4.95
N LEU A 33 5.38 -3.46 4.64
CA LEU A 33 5.50 -4.05 3.30
C LEU A 33 4.26 -4.88 2.93
N VAL A 34 3.73 -5.65 3.89
CA VAL A 34 2.46 -6.36 3.73
C VAL A 34 1.31 -5.37 3.48
N GLY A 35 1.25 -4.29 4.25
CA GLY A 35 0.27 -3.22 4.06
C GLY A 35 0.33 -2.61 2.66
N ALA A 36 1.54 -2.37 2.13
CA ALA A 36 1.73 -1.82 0.79
C ALA A 36 1.30 -2.79 -0.33
N ALA A 37 1.40 -4.09 -0.10
CA ALA A 37 0.96 -5.09 -1.06
C ALA A 37 -0.56 -5.39 -0.99
N ALA A 38 -1.19 -5.08 0.15
CA ALA A 38 -2.56 -5.49 0.45
C ALA A 38 -3.63 -4.95 -0.53
N PRO A 39 -3.61 -3.66 -0.97
CA PRO A 39 -4.58 -3.16 -1.95
C PRO A 39 -4.54 -3.93 -3.27
N ASP A 40 -3.38 -4.39 -3.69
CA ASP A 40 -3.18 -5.17 -4.90
C ASP A 40 -3.70 -6.62 -4.81
N ALA A 41 -4.09 -7.09 -3.63
CA ALA A 41 -4.75 -8.39 -3.47
C ALA A 41 -6.04 -8.49 -4.33
N MET A 42 -6.69 -7.36 -4.62
CA MET A 42 -7.80 -7.34 -5.58
C MET A 42 -7.43 -7.86 -6.98
N LYS A 43 -6.17 -7.80 -7.38
CA LYS A 43 -5.72 -8.35 -8.67
C LYS A 43 -5.94 -9.86 -8.78
N ALA A 44 -5.92 -10.58 -7.65
CA ALA A 44 -6.28 -11.99 -7.64
C ALA A 44 -7.75 -12.22 -8.04
N THR A 45 -8.63 -11.29 -7.68
CA THR A 45 -10.06 -11.38 -8.07
C THR A 45 -10.27 -11.16 -9.57
N VAL A 46 -9.38 -10.38 -10.23
CA VAL A 46 -9.38 -10.23 -11.69
C VAL A 46 -9.01 -11.55 -12.36
N LEU A 47 -8.01 -12.25 -11.85
CA LEU A 47 -7.59 -13.56 -12.37
C LEU A 47 -8.68 -14.64 -12.20
N LEU A 48 -9.50 -14.50 -11.17
CA LEU A 48 -10.61 -15.41 -10.86
C LEU A 48 -11.94 -14.96 -11.50
N GLU A 49 -11.94 -13.84 -12.24
CA GLU A 49 -13.13 -13.24 -12.88
C GLU A 49 -14.28 -12.90 -11.89
N VAL A 50 -13.94 -12.65 -10.62
CA VAL A 50 -14.92 -12.37 -9.54
C VAL A 50 -14.78 -10.94 -8.99
N THR A 51 -14.46 -9.97 -9.83
CA THR A 51 -14.18 -8.59 -9.43
C THR A 51 -15.37 -7.85 -8.84
N ALA A 52 -16.58 -8.22 -9.24
CA ALA A 52 -17.84 -7.68 -8.74
C ALA A 52 -18.96 -8.71 -8.90
N GLY A 53 -20.04 -8.54 -8.14
CA GLY A 53 -21.18 -9.44 -8.22
C GLY A 53 -22.27 -9.06 -7.23
N THR A 54 -23.16 -10.01 -6.94
CA THR A 54 -24.24 -9.85 -5.94
C THR A 54 -24.18 -11.03 -4.99
N ALA A 55 -24.11 -10.75 -3.69
CA ALA A 55 -24.20 -11.74 -2.63
C ALA A 55 -25.37 -11.40 -1.71
N PHE A 56 -26.28 -12.35 -1.49
CA PHE A 56 -27.48 -12.16 -0.67
C PHE A 56 -28.33 -10.96 -1.10
N GLY A 57 -28.40 -10.68 -2.42
CA GLY A 57 -29.13 -9.52 -2.95
C GLY A 57 -28.39 -8.17 -2.82
N VAL A 58 -27.19 -8.15 -2.26
CA VAL A 58 -26.38 -6.94 -2.10
C VAL A 58 -25.26 -6.92 -3.14
N PRO A 59 -25.16 -5.84 -3.96
CA PRO A 59 -24.05 -5.73 -4.91
C PRO A 59 -22.73 -5.51 -4.15
N TYR A 60 -21.68 -6.18 -4.59
CA TYR A 60 -20.34 -5.99 -4.07
C TYR A 60 -19.32 -5.72 -5.19
N SER A 61 -18.22 -5.09 -4.83
CA SER A 61 -17.07 -4.89 -5.72
C SER A 61 -15.77 -4.92 -4.93
N PHE A 62 -14.83 -5.73 -5.37
CA PHE A 62 -13.49 -5.78 -4.77
C PHE A 62 -12.63 -4.56 -5.12
N TRP A 63 -13.05 -3.73 -6.08
CA TRP A 63 -12.41 -2.43 -6.33
C TRP A 63 -12.37 -1.53 -5.10
N GLY A 64 -13.33 -1.70 -4.18
CA GLY A 64 -13.35 -1.01 -2.90
C GLY A 64 -12.11 -1.28 -2.01
N LEU A 65 -11.39 -2.39 -2.22
CA LEU A 65 -10.13 -2.67 -1.51
C LEU A 65 -9.01 -1.69 -1.87
N HIS A 66 -9.11 -1.03 -3.03
CA HIS A 66 -8.16 -0.03 -3.52
C HIS A 66 -8.57 1.40 -3.14
N THR A 67 -9.12 1.56 -1.95
CA THR A 67 -9.55 2.83 -1.37
C THR A 67 -9.10 2.94 0.08
N LEU A 68 -9.23 4.13 0.67
CA LEU A 68 -8.94 4.35 2.09
C LEU A 68 -9.75 3.41 3.00
N GLY A 69 -11.03 3.19 2.66
CA GLY A 69 -11.87 2.23 3.37
C GLY A 69 -11.36 0.80 3.25
N GLY A 70 -10.92 0.40 2.06
CA GLY A 70 -10.29 -0.90 1.82
C GLY A 70 -9.00 -1.07 2.61
N VAL A 71 -8.13 -0.05 2.61
CA VAL A 71 -6.90 -0.04 3.43
C VAL A 71 -7.24 -0.19 4.91
N ALA A 72 -8.23 0.53 5.42
CA ALA A 72 -8.65 0.43 6.83
C ALA A 72 -9.16 -0.98 7.17
N ILE A 73 -9.98 -1.58 6.32
CA ILE A 73 -10.50 -2.95 6.51
C ILE A 73 -9.36 -3.97 6.48
N LEU A 74 -8.50 -3.92 5.46
CA LEU A 74 -7.37 -4.85 5.32
C LEU A 74 -6.39 -4.71 6.47
N SER A 75 -6.11 -3.48 6.92
CA SER A 75 -5.27 -3.22 8.10
C SER A 75 -5.91 -3.75 9.38
N GLY A 76 -7.23 -3.60 9.55
CA GLY A 76 -7.97 -4.15 10.68
C GLY A 76 -7.91 -5.68 10.69
N LEU A 77 -8.18 -6.33 9.56
CA LEU A 77 -8.10 -7.79 9.42
C LEU A 77 -6.68 -8.31 9.69
N GLY A 78 -5.67 -7.64 9.12
CA GLY A 78 -4.27 -7.99 9.39
C GLY A 78 -3.90 -7.80 10.86
N ALA A 79 -4.31 -6.71 11.49
CA ALA A 79 -4.02 -6.44 12.89
C ALA A 79 -4.65 -7.49 13.85
N VAL A 80 -5.83 -8.02 13.53
CA VAL A 80 -6.48 -9.06 14.35
C VAL A 80 -5.65 -10.35 14.41
N THR A 81 -4.84 -10.63 13.39
CA THR A 81 -3.93 -11.81 13.37
C THR A 81 -2.72 -11.66 14.28
N LEU A 82 -2.43 -10.44 14.76
CA LEU A 82 -1.32 -10.15 15.66
C LEU A 82 -1.71 -10.38 17.13
N ALA A 83 -0.70 -10.50 17.99
CA ALA A 83 -0.91 -10.55 19.43
C ALA A 83 -1.69 -9.30 19.91
N ALA A 84 -2.55 -9.44 20.91
CA ALA A 84 -3.43 -8.36 21.35
C ALA A 84 -2.69 -7.05 21.70
N SER A 85 -1.51 -7.15 22.30
CA SER A 85 -0.64 -6.01 22.62
C SER A 85 -0.04 -5.31 21.40
N GLU A 86 -0.03 -5.95 20.24
CA GLU A 86 0.58 -5.44 19.01
C GLU A 86 -0.44 -4.93 17.97
N ARG A 87 -1.74 -5.20 18.20
CA ARG A 87 -2.80 -4.90 17.22
C ARG A 87 -2.87 -3.42 16.85
N HIS A 88 -2.78 -2.53 17.83
CA HIS A 88 -2.86 -1.10 17.59
C HIS A 88 -1.68 -0.62 16.72
N THR A 89 -0.46 -0.96 17.12
CA THR A 89 0.74 -0.61 16.37
C THR A 89 0.73 -1.26 14.99
N GLY A 90 0.42 -2.56 14.91
CA GLY A 90 0.34 -3.29 13.66
C GLY A 90 -0.69 -2.71 12.69
N PHE A 91 -1.86 -2.28 13.18
CA PHE A 91 -2.87 -1.59 12.36
C PHE A 91 -2.28 -0.34 11.67
N TRP A 92 -1.61 0.53 12.43
CA TRP A 92 -1.05 1.77 11.87
C TRP A 92 0.09 1.52 10.90
N PHE A 93 0.91 0.50 11.13
CA PHE A 93 1.99 0.13 10.20
C PHE A 93 1.42 -0.49 8.92
N LEU A 94 0.40 -1.33 8.99
CA LEU A 94 -0.34 -1.83 7.81
C LEU A 94 -1.00 -0.67 7.05
N ALA A 95 -1.67 0.23 7.76
CA ALA A 95 -2.33 1.39 7.16
C ALA A 95 -1.33 2.37 6.51
N CYS A 96 -0.15 2.56 7.11
CA CYS A 96 0.93 3.33 6.51
C CYS A 96 1.37 2.72 5.17
N GLY A 97 1.57 1.41 5.11
CA GLY A 97 1.89 0.71 3.87
C GLY A 97 0.79 0.85 2.82
N GLY A 98 -0.46 0.54 3.18
CA GLY A 98 -1.59 0.66 2.26
C GLY A 98 -1.85 2.09 1.80
N GLY A 99 -1.70 3.06 2.69
CA GLY A 99 -1.79 4.49 2.35
C GLY A 99 -0.70 4.94 1.37
N SER A 100 0.55 4.48 1.56
CA SER A 100 1.64 4.76 0.63
C SER A 100 1.36 4.21 -0.77
N HIS A 101 0.73 3.05 -0.85
CA HIS A 101 0.30 2.45 -2.11
C HIS A 101 -0.70 3.37 -2.85
N LEU A 102 -1.76 3.82 -2.16
CA LEU A 102 -2.76 4.71 -2.78
C LEU A 102 -2.16 6.04 -3.23
N VAL A 103 -1.21 6.59 -2.46
CA VAL A 103 -0.49 7.82 -2.83
C VAL A 103 0.32 7.62 -4.11
N LEU A 104 1.04 6.50 -4.25
CA LEU A 104 1.80 6.20 -5.46
C LEU A 104 0.90 6.04 -6.68
N ASP A 105 -0.28 5.45 -6.49
CA ASP A 105 -1.24 5.28 -7.58
C ASP A 105 -1.87 6.59 -8.09
N LEU A 106 -1.79 7.69 -7.33
CA LEU A 106 -2.15 9.03 -7.83
C LEU A 106 -1.24 9.49 -8.98
N PHE A 107 0.00 8.99 -9.04
CA PHE A 107 0.97 9.36 -10.05
C PHE A 107 0.82 8.57 -11.36
N VAL A 108 -0.01 7.52 -11.36
CA VAL A 108 -0.25 6.70 -12.56
C VAL A 108 -0.99 7.51 -13.62
N LEU A 109 -0.53 7.39 -14.88
CA LEU A 109 -1.17 7.98 -16.04
C LEU A 109 -2.58 7.40 -16.24
N ARG A 110 -3.56 8.27 -16.35
CA ARG A 110 -4.97 7.95 -16.58
C ARG A 110 -5.48 8.63 -17.84
N VAL A 111 -6.10 7.86 -18.72
CA VAL A 111 -6.62 8.37 -19.99
C VAL A 111 -7.73 9.40 -19.78
N ASP A 112 -8.54 9.22 -18.75
CA ASP A 112 -9.62 10.14 -18.35
C ASP A 112 -9.14 11.32 -17.48
N GLY A 113 -7.84 11.36 -17.13
CA GLY A 113 -7.22 12.43 -16.34
C GLY A 113 -7.59 12.43 -14.85
N VAL A 114 -8.38 11.44 -14.37
CA VAL A 114 -8.81 11.36 -12.97
C VAL A 114 -8.40 10.03 -12.34
N ALA A 115 -8.01 10.07 -11.08
CA ALA A 115 -7.75 8.88 -10.30
C ALA A 115 -9.04 8.33 -9.67
N PRO A 116 -9.09 7.05 -9.30
CA PRO A 116 -10.22 6.47 -8.57
C PRO A 116 -10.53 7.21 -7.26
N PRO A 117 -11.74 7.01 -6.67
CA PRO A 117 -12.14 7.68 -5.44
C PRO A 117 -11.38 7.09 -4.23
N TYR A 118 -10.08 7.33 -4.16
CA TYR A 118 -9.22 6.75 -3.11
C TYR A 118 -9.67 7.11 -1.69
N LEU A 119 -10.36 8.25 -1.51
CA LEU A 119 -10.86 8.68 -0.20
C LEU A 119 -12.17 8.01 0.21
N PHE A 120 -12.76 7.14 -0.62
CA PHE A 120 -13.96 6.41 -0.24
C PHE A 120 -13.72 5.56 1.04
N PRO A 121 -14.66 5.49 1.99
CA PRO A 121 -16.03 6.00 1.98
C PRO A 121 -16.20 7.47 2.46
N VAL A 122 -15.13 8.14 2.89
CA VAL A 122 -15.18 9.51 3.40
C VAL A 122 -15.62 10.50 2.30
N SER A 123 -15.14 10.29 1.08
CA SER A 123 -15.49 11.10 -0.08
C SER A 123 -15.49 10.26 -1.35
N GLY A 124 -16.49 10.48 -2.21
CA GLY A 124 -16.51 9.95 -3.58
C GLY A 124 -15.78 10.83 -4.59
N TRP A 125 -15.03 11.84 -4.13
CA TRP A 125 -14.27 12.72 -5.01
C TRP A 125 -13.23 11.96 -5.82
N LEU A 126 -13.17 12.24 -7.12
CA LEU A 126 -12.20 11.72 -8.07
C LEU A 126 -11.06 12.73 -8.20
N PRO A 127 -9.90 12.49 -7.55
CA PRO A 127 -8.79 13.43 -7.62
C PRO A 127 -8.20 13.47 -9.05
N PRO A 128 -7.60 14.60 -9.47
CA PRO A 128 -6.84 14.64 -10.72
C PRO A 128 -5.66 13.67 -10.65
N ALA A 129 -5.45 12.92 -11.73
CA ALA A 129 -4.27 12.06 -11.85
C ALA A 129 -3.04 12.93 -12.17
N VAL A 130 -1.90 12.62 -11.56
CA VAL A 130 -0.65 13.36 -11.79
C VAL A 130 -0.03 13.00 -13.15
N ASN A 131 -0.33 11.82 -13.67
CA ASN A 131 0.10 11.36 -15.01
C ASN A 131 1.63 11.32 -15.19
N LEU A 132 2.38 10.87 -14.20
CA LEU A 132 3.84 10.83 -14.22
C LEU A 132 4.40 9.59 -14.92
N TYR A 133 3.76 8.43 -14.77
CA TYR A 133 4.24 7.15 -15.31
C TYR A 133 3.06 6.21 -15.65
N THR A 134 3.34 5.20 -16.48
CA THR A 134 2.41 4.11 -16.75
C THR A 134 2.72 2.89 -15.86
N SER A 135 1.75 2.00 -15.68
CA SER A 135 1.95 0.76 -14.92
C SER A 135 2.98 -0.21 -15.52
N THR A 136 3.42 0.05 -16.74
CA THR A 136 4.42 -0.75 -17.47
C THR A 136 5.80 -0.09 -17.49
N ASP A 137 5.93 1.12 -16.96
CA ASP A 137 7.19 1.84 -16.95
C ASP A 137 8.19 1.23 -15.97
N LEU A 138 9.29 0.71 -16.51
CA LEU A 138 10.33 0.05 -15.72
C LEU A 138 11.29 1.02 -15.03
N TRP A 139 11.32 2.30 -15.41
CA TRP A 139 12.21 3.29 -14.79
C TRP A 139 11.90 3.58 -13.32
N THR A 140 10.69 3.28 -12.88
CA THR A 140 10.27 3.41 -11.47
C THR A 140 11.05 2.48 -10.55
N ILE A 141 11.43 1.29 -11.03
CA ILE A 141 12.19 0.29 -10.27
C ILE A 141 13.59 0.80 -9.90
N PRO A 142 14.46 1.23 -10.85
CA PRO A 142 15.77 1.75 -10.48
C PRO A 142 15.71 2.99 -9.57
N VAL A 143 14.70 3.84 -9.72
CA VAL A 143 14.48 4.96 -8.79
C VAL A 143 14.15 4.47 -7.38
N ALA A 144 13.23 3.54 -7.25
CA ALA A 144 12.87 2.95 -5.96
C ALA A 144 14.06 2.20 -5.31
N LEU A 145 14.87 1.49 -6.11
CA LEU A 145 16.09 0.84 -5.64
C LEU A 145 17.13 1.86 -5.16
N ALA A 146 17.33 2.97 -5.92
CA ALA A 146 18.26 4.03 -5.53
C ALA A 146 17.89 4.67 -4.19
N LEU A 147 16.61 4.70 -3.83
CA LEU A 147 16.12 5.17 -2.53
C LEU A 147 16.24 4.09 -1.44
N ALA A 148 15.91 2.84 -1.76
CA ALA A 148 15.84 1.77 -0.77
C ALA A 148 17.22 1.21 -0.36
N LEU A 149 18.18 1.09 -1.30
CA LEU A 149 19.49 0.52 -1.03
C LEU A 149 20.30 1.30 0.02
N PRO A 150 20.41 2.65 -0.04
CA PRO A 150 21.09 3.41 1.01
C PRO A 150 20.48 3.17 2.40
N VAL A 151 19.15 3.17 2.49
CA VAL A 151 18.44 2.91 3.76
C VAL A 151 18.76 1.51 4.28
N LEU A 152 18.74 0.49 3.42
CA LEU A 152 19.11 -0.88 3.79
C LEU A 152 20.55 -0.98 4.30
N VAL A 153 21.50 -0.33 3.60
CA VAL A 153 22.93 -0.34 3.99
C VAL A 153 23.12 0.37 5.33
N MET A 154 22.50 1.53 5.52
CA MET A 154 22.59 2.27 6.78
C MET A 154 22.05 1.43 7.95
N ARG A 155 20.88 0.81 7.79
CA ARG A 155 20.27 -0.04 8.83
C ARG A 155 21.12 -1.27 9.15
N ARG A 156 21.69 -1.94 8.14
CA ARG A 156 22.60 -3.07 8.35
C ARG A 156 23.85 -2.68 9.11
N ARG A 157 24.42 -1.50 8.82
CA ARG A 157 25.61 -0.98 9.55
C ARG A 157 25.27 -0.66 10.98
N ALA A 158 24.12 -0.03 11.26
CA ALA A 158 23.67 0.27 12.61
C ALA A 158 23.39 -0.98 13.45
N ALA A 159 22.96 -2.08 12.82
CA ALA A 159 22.72 -3.36 13.52
C ALA A 159 24.02 -4.18 13.78
N ALA A 160 25.13 -3.83 13.11
CA ALA A 160 26.40 -4.55 13.23
C ALA A 160 27.41 -3.88 14.20
N GLY A 161 27.16 -2.65 14.64
CA GLY A 161 27.95 -1.89 15.62
C GLY A 161 27.31 -1.84 16.97
#